data_07ec7f1bb15f73cca34a69b95a11d656
#
_entry.id   07ec7f1bb15f73cca34a69b95a11d656
#
_cell.length_a   1.000
_cell.length_b   1.000
_cell.length_c   1.000
_cell.angle_alpha   90.00
_cell.angle_beta   90.00
_cell.angle_gamma   90.00
#
_symmetry.space_group_name_H-M   'P 1'
#
loop_
_entity.id
_entity.type
_entity.pdbx_description
1 polymer ?
#
loop_
_entity_poly.entity_id
_entity_poly.type
_entity_poly.pdbx_seq_one_letter_code
_entity_poly.pdbx_strand_id
1 'polypeptide(L)'
;MVGAYVECDMRLFLLAIVAFCVVGCGEQSALPSRKAAAPERKAWDNERHPLYGDVESLTTVLHHYDVDYMGERVSLVDTIQQAFFNERGDLSRRLLAAREERATYDAEGRLLALTTYDVEGDELSRREFTYDDEGLLVQERTVAADGTATQSLRNVYNAERQLIRQNEIDAAGRVVGERHNTYVNSRLVESEGYYLGSFVGGVSYRYDEADNLSEQSFFMGDGTSGGRRTYVYDVAGNVVSESLFEGGATTPTMSYAYRYDASGNRIEWHHLYPDGEGVMQLHEFYRYSYDSHHNVILTESFFSFEPGNLPTAATPDSRLEVHIRYR
;
A
#
# COMPACT_ATOMS: atom_id res chain seq x y z
N MET A 1 -14.72 3.93 36.36
CA MET A 1 -14.22 4.96 35.46
C MET A 1 -12.72 5.15 35.73
N VAL A 2 -11.91 4.15 35.47
CA VAL A 2 -10.44 4.20 35.35
C VAL A 2 -10.02 2.86 34.70
N GLY A 3 -9.81 2.80 33.41
CA GLY A 3 -9.47 1.55 32.73
C GLY A 3 -9.29 1.66 31.20
N ALA A 4 -9.03 2.86 30.67
CA ALA A 4 -9.02 3.05 29.22
C ALA A 4 -7.77 3.78 28.67
N TYR A 5 -6.63 3.80 29.37
CA TYR A 5 -5.49 4.65 28.97
C TYR A 5 -4.15 3.93 28.81
N VAL A 6 -4.07 2.60 28.81
CA VAL A 6 -2.78 1.88 28.67
C VAL A 6 -2.64 1.10 27.36
N GLU A 7 -3.71 0.88 26.59
CA GLU A 7 -3.61 0.10 25.33
C GLU A 7 -3.18 0.90 24.09
N CYS A 8 -3.11 2.22 24.17
CA CYS A 8 -2.82 3.07 22.99
C CYS A 8 -1.33 3.16 22.65
N ASP A 9 -0.41 2.99 23.60
CA ASP A 9 1.02 3.21 23.37
C ASP A 9 1.73 2.03 22.71
N MET A 10 1.28 0.80 22.92
CA MET A 10 1.94 -0.37 22.33
C MET A 10 1.54 -0.59 20.86
N ARG A 11 0.33 -0.19 20.47
CA ARG A 11 -0.12 -0.21 19.06
C ARG A 11 0.55 0.87 18.22
N LEU A 12 0.85 2.03 18.79
CA LEU A 12 1.60 3.10 18.12
C LEU A 12 3.07 2.73 17.91
N PHE A 13 3.69 1.95 18.82
CA PHE A 13 5.06 1.48 18.67
C PHE A 13 5.19 0.37 17.60
N LEU A 14 4.26 -0.58 17.54
CA LEU A 14 4.20 -1.59 16.47
C LEU A 14 3.85 -0.95 15.12
N LEU A 15 2.94 0.02 15.09
CA LEU A 15 2.64 0.82 13.89
C LEU A 15 3.84 1.65 13.44
N ALA A 16 4.66 2.17 14.35
CA ALA A 16 5.88 2.90 13.99
C ALA A 16 6.96 1.99 13.39
N ILE A 17 7.15 0.78 13.90
CA ILE A 17 8.09 -0.20 13.33
C ILE A 17 7.57 -0.73 11.98
N VAL A 18 6.28 -1.01 11.87
CA VAL A 18 5.62 -1.39 10.61
C VAL A 18 5.60 -0.20 9.65
N ALA A 19 5.36 1.03 10.12
CA ALA A 19 5.44 2.25 9.30
C ALA A 19 6.88 2.54 8.87
N PHE A 20 7.88 2.31 9.71
CA PHE A 20 9.29 2.44 9.32
C PHE A 20 9.70 1.39 8.27
N CYS A 21 9.10 0.19 8.31
CA CYS A 21 9.25 -0.81 7.26
C CYS A 21 8.41 -0.51 6.00
N VAL A 22 7.31 0.25 6.10
CA VAL A 22 6.36 0.48 5.00
C VAL A 22 6.58 1.85 4.33
N VAL A 23 7.01 2.89 5.05
CA VAL A 23 7.21 4.25 4.49
C VAL A 23 8.47 4.35 3.61
N GLY A 24 9.38 3.37 3.66
CA GLY A 24 10.56 3.33 2.79
C GLY A 24 10.39 2.50 1.51
N CYS A 25 9.27 1.82 1.35
CA CYS A 25 8.92 1.13 0.11
C CYS A 25 7.87 1.97 -0.63
N GLY A 26 8.28 3.08 -1.21
CA GLY A 26 7.60 3.56 -2.40
C GLY A 26 7.64 2.41 -3.42
N GLU A 27 6.49 1.87 -3.75
CA GLU A 27 6.20 1.04 -4.93
C GLU A 27 6.82 -0.37 -5.06
N GLN A 28 7.34 -1.01 -4.02
CA GLN A 28 7.76 -2.42 -4.14
C GLN A 28 7.16 -3.38 -3.11
N SER A 29 6.03 -3.07 -2.52
CA SER A 29 5.27 -4.07 -1.74
C SER A 29 4.18 -4.77 -2.54
N ALA A 30 4.21 -4.71 -3.87
CA ALA A 30 3.55 -5.73 -4.66
C ALA A 30 4.35 -7.01 -4.48
N LEU A 31 3.82 -7.97 -3.73
CA LEU A 31 4.28 -9.36 -3.72
C LEU A 31 4.58 -9.75 -5.17
N PRO A 32 5.77 -10.28 -5.50
CA PRO A 32 6.10 -10.63 -6.86
C PRO A 32 5.18 -11.77 -7.34
N SER A 33 4.01 -11.42 -7.85
CA SER A 33 3.21 -12.38 -8.56
C SER A 33 3.90 -12.62 -9.90
N ARG A 34 4.31 -13.84 -10.14
CA ARG A 34 4.84 -14.30 -11.42
C ARG A 34 3.72 -14.39 -12.45
N LYS A 35 3.01 -13.28 -12.72
CA LYS A 35 2.13 -13.20 -13.87
C LYS A 35 2.97 -13.03 -15.12
N ALA A 36 2.65 -13.82 -16.16
CA ALA A 36 3.07 -13.55 -17.53
C ALA A 36 2.96 -12.05 -17.79
N ALA A 37 3.99 -11.48 -18.45
CA ALA A 37 4.18 -10.05 -18.62
C ALA A 37 2.84 -9.32 -18.82
N ALA A 38 2.32 -8.77 -17.73
CA ALA A 38 1.20 -7.85 -17.80
C ALA A 38 1.69 -6.64 -18.60
N PRO A 39 0.84 -6.01 -19.40
CA PRO A 39 1.18 -4.78 -20.07
C PRO A 39 1.76 -3.83 -19.04
N GLU A 40 2.83 -3.14 -19.43
CA GLU A 40 3.66 -2.27 -18.59
C GLU A 40 2.78 -1.42 -17.67
N ARG A 41 2.85 -1.68 -16.37
CA ARG A 41 2.10 -0.93 -15.36
C ARG A 41 2.64 0.49 -15.37
N LYS A 42 1.76 1.44 -15.57
CA LYS A 42 2.13 2.84 -15.41
C LYS A 42 2.12 3.21 -13.93
N ALA A 43 3.03 4.06 -13.50
CA ALA A 43 3.36 4.41 -12.11
C ALA A 43 2.18 4.91 -11.23
N TRP A 44 0.97 4.96 -11.79
CA TRP A 44 -0.24 5.41 -11.12
C TRP A 44 -1.27 4.33 -10.90
N ASP A 45 -0.92 3.11 -11.14
CA ASP A 45 -1.87 2.04 -10.89
C ASP A 45 -2.42 2.14 -9.46
N ASN A 46 -3.72 2.19 -9.35
CA ASN A 46 -4.36 1.71 -8.14
C ASN A 46 -3.84 0.28 -7.94
N GLU A 47 -3.20 -0.03 -6.84
CA GLU A 47 -2.54 -1.32 -6.54
C GLU A 47 -3.44 -2.55 -6.82
N ARG A 48 -4.75 -2.34 -6.92
CA ARG A 48 -5.75 -3.38 -7.16
C ARG A 48 -6.13 -3.54 -8.63
N HIS A 49 -6.14 -2.44 -9.41
CA HIS A 49 -6.72 -2.44 -10.76
C HIS A 49 -5.85 -1.61 -11.72
N PRO A 50 -5.09 -2.26 -12.62
CA PRO A 50 -4.31 -1.56 -13.62
C PRO A 50 -5.21 -0.78 -14.60
N LEU A 51 -4.71 0.35 -15.11
CA LEU A 51 -5.36 1.13 -16.16
C LEU A 51 -4.87 0.70 -17.53
N TYR A 52 -5.82 0.48 -18.44
CA TYR A 52 -5.56 0.09 -19.82
C TYR A 52 -6.05 1.17 -20.80
N GLY A 53 -5.41 1.25 -21.96
CA GLY A 53 -5.74 2.23 -22.99
C GLY A 53 -5.00 3.57 -22.81
N ASP A 54 -5.22 4.49 -23.74
CA ASP A 54 -4.63 5.83 -23.70
C ASP A 54 -5.50 6.78 -22.85
N VAL A 55 -5.32 6.67 -21.54
CA VAL A 55 -6.12 7.42 -20.56
C VAL A 55 -5.61 8.87 -20.48
N GLU A 56 -6.51 9.84 -20.71
CA GLU A 56 -6.26 11.26 -20.51
C GLU A 56 -6.50 11.69 -19.07
N SER A 57 -7.62 11.23 -18.49
CA SER A 57 -7.98 11.55 -17.11
C SER A 57 -8.93 10.51 -16.52
N LEU A 58 -9.00 10.49 -15.19
CA LEU A 58 -10.04 9.76 -14.47
C LEU A 58 -10.57 10.60 -13.29
N THR A 59 -11.82 10.34 -12.95
CA THR A 59 -12.46 10.89 -11.74
C THR A 59 -13.00 9.71 -10.94
N THR A 60 -12.64 9.65 -9.66
CA THR A 60 -13.10 8.61 -8.73
C THR A 60 -14.13 9.21 -7.77
N VAL A 61 -15.31 8.61 -7.74
CA VAL A 61 -16.44 9.03 -6.92
C VAL A 61 -16.78 7.90 -5.97
N LEU A 62 -16.81 8.22 -4.68
CA LEU A 62 -17.25 7.31 -3.63
C LEU A 62 -18.70 7.62 -3.25
N HIS A 63 -19.55 6.61 -3.31
CA HIS A 63 -20.87 6.61 -2.71
C HIS A 63 -20.81 5.77 -1.44
N HIS A 64 -20.98 6.40 -0.30
CA HIS A 64 -21.15 5.72 0.97
C HIS A 64 -22.62 5.74 1.37
N TYR A 65 -23.14 4.60 1.77
CA TYR A 65 -24.54 4.46 2.17
C TYR A 65 -24.60 4.25 3.69
N ASP A 66 -25.34 5.12 4.34
CA ASP A 66 -25.55 5.08 5.79
C ASP A 66 -27.06 5.01 6.07
N VAL A 67 -27.41 4.81 7.32
CA VAL A 67 -28.80 4.84 7.80
C VAL A 67 -28.96 6.07 8.68
N ASP A 68 -29.88 6.95 8.34
CA ASP A 68 -30.16 8.13 9.13
C ASP A 68 -30.85 7.79 10.46
N TYR A 69 -31.08 8.80 11.30
CA TYR A 69 -31.71 8.63 12.60
C TYR A 69 -33.21 8.15 12.52
N MET A 70 -33.80 8.19 11.32
CA MET A 70 -35.14 7.68 11.06
C MET A 70 -35.12 6.24 10.50
N GLY A 71 -33.94 5.67 10.27
CA GLY A 71 -33.76 4.36 9.68
C GLY A 71 -33.84 4.37 8.13
N GLU A 72 -33.85 5.55 7.52
CA GLU A 72 -33.81 5.68 6.07
C GLU A 72 -32.38 5.64 5.53
N ARG A 73 -32.18 4.97 4.40
CA ARG A 73 -30.89 4.88 3.76
C ARG A 73 -30.55 6.21 3.09
N VAL A 74 -29.45 6.82 3.51
CA VAL A 74 -28.90 8.06 2.92
C VAL A 74 -27.64 7.74 2.13
N SER A 75 -27.42 8.45 1.04
CA SER A 75 -26.20 8.36 0.24
C SER A 75 -25.40 9.63 0.41
N LEU A 76 -24.15 9.45 0.86
CA LEU A 76 -23.13 10.49 0.79
C LEU A 76 -22.30 10.24 -0.46
N VAL A 77 -22.09 11.27 -1.25
CA VAL A 77 -21.38 11.20 -2.53
C VAL A 77 -20.22 12.17 -2.51
N ASP A 78 -19.01 11.63 -2.61
CA ASP A 78 -17.79 12.43 -2.60
C ASP A 78 -16.92 12.12 -3.82
N THR A 79 -16.46 13.18 -4.49
CA THR A 79 -15.35 13.03 -5.45
C THR A 79 -14.05 12.94 -4.68
N ILE A 80 -13.50 11.73 -4.58
CA ILE A 80 -12.30 11.49 -3.78
C ILE A 80 -11.01 11.90 -4.50
N GLN A 81 -11.01 11.84 -5.85
CA GLN A 81 -9.90 12.34 -6.64
C GLN A 81 -10.25 12.56 -8.11
N GLN A 82 -9.44 13.42 -8.75
CA GLN A 82 -9.33 13.51 -10.20
C GLN A 82 -7.86 13.40 -10.58
N ALA A 83 -7.51 12.53 -11.51
CA ALA A 83 -6.15 12.33 -11.98
C ALA A 83 -6.05 12.60 -13.48
N PHE A 84 -4.95 13.22 -13.91
CA PHE A 84 -4.67 13.61 -15.28
C PHE A 84 -3.32 13.02 -15.67
N PHE A 85 -3.22 12.52 -16.89
CA PHE A 85 -2.05 11.82 -17.40
C PHE A 85 -1.46 12.58 -18.59
N ASN A 86 -0.14 12.53 -18.73
CA ASN A 86 0.55 13.06 -19.89
C ASN A 86 0.41 12.12 -21.12
N GLU A 87 0.96 12.49 -22.26
CA GLU A 87 0.90 11.67 -23.50
C GLU A 87 1.60 10.30 -23.36
N ARG A 88 2.51 10.14 -22.40
CA ARG A 88 3.15 8.86 -22.07
C ARG A 88 2.29 8.02 -21.12
N GLY A 89 1.24 8.60 -20.56
CA GLY A 89 0.36 8.02 -19.56
C GLY A 89 0.90 8.06 -18.15
N ASP A 90 1.91 8.90 -17.87
CA ASP A 90 2.37 9.15 -16.50
C ASP A 90 1.46 10.17 -15.83
N LEU A 91 1.23 10.03 -14.51
CA LEU A 91 0.44 10.99 -13.74
C LEU A 91 1.08 12.39 -13.81
N SER A 92 0.37 13.36 -14.39
CA SER A 92 0.84 14.75 -14.46
C SER A 92 0.28 15.61 -13.32
N ARG A 93 -0.96 15.32 -12.92
CA ARG A 93 -1.69 16.11 -11.92
C ARG A 93 -2.73 15.26 -11.21
N ARG A 94 -2.92 15.46 -9.92
CA ARG A 94 -3.98 14.84 -9.14
C ARG A 94 -4.64 15.87 -8.23
N LEU A 95 -5.96 15.96 -8.28
CA LEU A 95 -6.78 16.75 -7.38
C LEU A 95 -7.36 15.82 -6.30
N LEU A 96 -7.21 16.21 -5.07
CA LEU A 96 -7.77 15.59 -3.88
C LEU A 96 -8.68 16.63 -3.19
N ALA A 97 -9.50 16.21 -2.22
CA ALA A 97 -10.49 17.10 -1.59
C ALA A 97 -9.90 18.42 -1.04
N ALA A 98 -8.69 18.39 -0.50
CA ALA A 98 -8.06 19.56 0.14
C ALA A 98 -6.68 19.91 -0.43
N ARG A 99 -6.25 19.29 -1.52
CA ARG A 99 -4.92 19.52 -2.09
C ARG A 99 -4.83 19.13 -3.56
N GLU A 100 -3.85 19.69 -4.23
CA GLU A 100 -3.45 19.32 -5.58
C GLU A 100 -2.00 18.79 -5.56
N GLU A 101 -1.74 17.75 -6.35
CA GLU A 101 -0.40 17.22 -6.58
C GLU A 101 -0.04 17.35 -8.05
N ARG A 102 1.19 17.80 -8.34
CA ARG A 102 1.74 17.90 -9.70
C ARG A 102 3.05 17.15 -9.77
N ALA A 103 3.16 16.27 -10.77
CA ALA A 103 4.34 15.47 -11.05
C ALA A 103 5.12 16.04 -12.25
N THR A 104 6.45 16.01 -12.15
CA THR A 104 7.36 16.34 -13.26
C THR A 104 8.30 15.19 -13.53
N TYR A 105 8.66 15.00 -14.79
CA TYR A 105 9.45 13.87 -15.26
C TYR A 105 10.62 14.35 -16.13
N ASP A 106 11.67 13.55 -16.21
CA ASP A 106 12.74 13.75 -17.19
C ASP A 106 12.35 13.21 -18.57
N ALA A 107 13.29 13.28 -19.51
CA ALA A 107 13.09 12.81 -20.88
C ALA A 107 12.90 11.29 -20.97
N GLU A 108 13.47 10.55 -20.03
CA GLU A 108 13.37 9.08 -19.91
C GLU A 108 12.10 8.63 -19.22
N GLY A 109 11.30 9.55 -18.61
CA GLY A 109 10.06 9.26 -17.91
C GLY A 109 10.23 8.97 -16.45
N ARG A 110 11.39 9.27 -15.84
CA ARG A 110 11.61 9.10 -14.42
C ARG A 110 11.05 10.31 -13.66
N LEU A 111 10.35 10.07 -12.57
CA LEU A 111 9.75 11.11 -11.74
C LEU A 111 10.85 12.00 -11.11
N LEU A 112 10.87 13.29 -11.44
CA LEU A 112 11.83 14.25 -10.88
C LEU A 112 11.30 14.94 -9.64
N ALA A 113 10.00 15.29 -9.63
CA ALA A 113 9.39 15.91 -8.48
C ALA A 113 7.88 15.63 -8.42
N LEU A 114 7.38 15.58 -7.19
CA LEU A 114 5.96 15.60 -6.86
C LEU A 114 5.72 16.78 -5.91
N THR A 115 5.02 17.81 -6.39
CA THR A 115 4.73 19.03 -5.63
C THR A 115 3.29 19.02 -5.16
N THR A 116 3.08 19.27 -3.89
CA THR A 116 1.76 19.37 -3.26
C THR A 116 1.41 20.84 -3.02
N TYR A 117 0.22 21.23 -3.42
CA TYR A 117 -0.37 22.57 -3.25
C TYR A 117 -1.63 22.48 -2.40
N ASP A 118 -1.95 23.54 -1.70
CA ASP A 118 -3.25 23.71 -1.05
C ASP A 118 -4.35 24.12 -2.05
N VAL A 119 -5.56 24.41 -1.54
CA VAL A 119 -6.72 24.80 -2.35
C VAL A 119 -6.61 26.22 -2.91
N GLU A 120 -5.79 27.07 -2.31
CA GLU A 120 -5.47 28.42 -2.76
C GLU A 120 -4.41 28.42 -3.87
N GLY A 121 -3.70 27.31 -4.05
CA GLY A 121 -2.65 27.11 -5.03
C GLY A 121 -1.26 27.44 -4.51
N ASP A 122 -1.10 27.58 -3.20
CA ASP A 122 0.20 27.79 -2.55
C ASP A 122 0.92 26.42 -2.36
N GLU A 123 2.22 26.40 -2.64
CA GLU A 123 3.04 25.20 -2.46
C GLU A 123 3.14 24.86 -0.97
N LEU A 124 2.76 23.62 -0.60
CA LEU A 124 2.89 23.08 0.74
C LEU A 124 4.22 22.36 0.94
N SER A 125 4.58 21.53 -0.03
CA SER A 125 5.79 20.72 0.00
C SER A 125 6.12 20.16 -1.38
N ARG A 126 7.37 19.73 -1.54
CA ARG A 126 7.83 19.07 -2.75
C ARG A 126 8.72 17.88 -2.38
N ARG A 127 8.46 16.72 -3.01
CA ARG A 127 9.35 15.56 -3.01
C ARG A 127 10.18 15.61 -4.29
N GLU A 128 11.49 15.53 -4.16
CA GLU A 128 12.45 15.56 -5.27
C GLU A 128 13.17 14.21 -5.34
N PHE A 129 13.36 13.71 -6.55
CA PHE A 129 13.94 12.39 -6.82
C PHE A 129 15.20 12.54 -7.68
N THR A 130 16.28 11.88 -7.26
CA THR A 130 17.57 11.89 -7.97
C THR A 130 17.95 10.46 -8.32
N TYR A 131 18.40 10.27 -9.54
CA TYR A 131 18.81 8.98 -10.08
C TYR A 131 20.27 8.99 -10.44
N ASP A 132 20.92 7.82 -10.39
CA ASP A 132 22.27 7.65 -10.92
C ASP A 132 22.24 7.47 -12.43
N ASP A 133 23.44 7.29 -13.03
CA ASP A 133 23.62 7.11 -14.47
C ASP A 133 22.99 5.80 -14.99
N GLU A 134 22.73 4.84 -14.09
CA GLU A 134 22.06 3.56 -14.39
C GLU A 134 20.53 3.65 -14.23
N GLY A 135 20.01 4.79 -13.78
CA GLY A 135 18.59 5.03 -13.57
C GLY A 135 18.04 4.50 -12.23
N LEU A 136 18.90 4.18 -11.27
CA LEU A 136 18.48 3.80 -9.93
C LEU A 136 18.22 5.04 -9.08
N LEU A 137 17.12 5.04 -8.30
CA LEU A 137 16.77 6.12 -7.38
C LEU A 137 17.78 6.18 -6.21
N VAL A 138 18.70 7.13 -6.24
CA VAL A 138 19.74 7.26 -5.20
C VAL A 138 19.37 8.23 -4.10
N GLN A 139 18.45 9.16 -4.35
CA GLN A 139 17.98 10.08 -3.32
C GLN A 139 16.52 10.48 -3.55
N GLU A 140 15.77 10.52 -2.46
CA GLU A 140 14.50 11.22 -2.33
C GLU A 140 14.66 12.31 -1.27
N ARG A 141 14.13 13.51 -1.52
CA ARG A 141 14.22 14.64 -0.62
C ARG A 141 12.86 15.32 -0.47
N THR A 142 12.42 15.53 0.76
CA THR A 142 11.23 16.32 1.05
C THR A 142 11.66 17.75 1.38
N VAL A 143 11.04 18.70 0.70
CA VAL A 143 11.31 20.14 0.79
C VAL A 143 10.03 20.84 1.20
N ALA A 144 10.07 21.67 2.24
CA ALA A 144 8.95 22.52 2.64
C ALA A 144 8.77 23.70 1.67
N ALA A 145 7.64 24.41 1.77
CA ALA A 145 7.32 25.56 0.92
C ALA A 145 8.38 26.67 0.90
N ASP A 146 9.12 26.85 2.01
CA ASP A 146 10.21 27.84 2.13
C ASP A 146 11.53 27.36 1.47
N GLY A 147 11.55 26.18 0.86
CA GLY A 147 12.73 25.58 0.26
C GLY A 147 13.63 24.81 1.22
N THR A 148 13.28 24.74 2.49
CA THR A 148 14.06 24.00 3.50
C THR A 148 13.84 22.48 3.31
N ALA A 149 14.94 21.72 3.20
CA ALA A 149 14.86 20.26 3.21
C ALA A 149 14.50 19.77 4.62
N THR A 150 13.40 19.04 4.74
CA THR A 150 12.92 18.52 6.04
C THR A 150 13.40 17.10 6.29
N GLN A 151 13.56 16.31 5.23
CA GLN A 151 13.96 14.91 5.28
C GLN A 151 14.58 14.50 3.95
N SER A 152 15.51 13.54 4.00
CA SER A 152 16.03 12.88 2.80
C SER A 152 16.21 11.39 3.05
N LEU A 153 15.95 10.59 2.02
CA LEU A 153 16.31 9.18 1.95
C LEU A 153 17.45 9.02 0.96
N ARG A 154 18.51 8.29 1.32
CA ARG A 154 19.60 7.93 0.42
C ARG A 154 19.70 6.43 0.29
N ASN A 155 19.69 5.95 -0.94
CA ASN A 155 19.73 4.56 -1.31
C ASN A 155 21.14 4.16 -1.77
N VAL A 156 21.57 2.97 -1.37
CA VAL A 156 22.83 2.34 -1.80
C VAL A 156 22.51 0.97 -2.36
N TYR A 157 23.03 0.70 -3.55
CA TYR A 157 22.81 -0.54 -4.28
C TYR A 157 24.10 -1.34 -4.40
N ASN A 158 23.98 -2.66 -4.51
CA ASN A 158 25.10 -3.52 -4.86
C ASN A 158 25.27 -3.62 -6.40
N ALA A 159 26.24 -4.40 -6.86
CA ALA A 159 26.50 -4.58 -8.28
C ALA A 159 25.35 -5.28 -9.03
N GLU A 160 24.53 -6.02 -8.32
CA GLU A 160 23.32 -6.68 -8.84
C GLU A 160 22.09 -5.77 -8.82
N ARG A 161 22.28 -4.45 -8.55
CA ARG A 161 21.23 -3.41 -8.49
C ARG A 161 20.20 -3.63 -7.36
N GLN A 162 20.56 -4.36 -6.32
CA GLN A 162 19.70 -4.60 -5.16
C GLN A 162 19.96 -3.51 -4.10
N LEU A 163 18.91 -2.95 -3.52
CA LEU A 163 18.98 -1.95 -2.47
C LEU A 163 19.51 -2.59 -1.17
N ILE A 164 20.80 -2.39 -0.87
CA ILE A 164 21.44 -2.98 0.31
C ILE A 164 21.41 -2.06 1.53
N ARG A 165 21.25 -0.75 1.33
CA ARG A 165 21.12 0.20 2.44
C ARG A 165 20.31 1.42 2.03
N GLN A 166 19.47 1.87 2.96
CA GLN A 166 18.77 3.15 2.89
C GLN A 166 19.05 3.94 4.16
N ASN A 167 19.45 5.18 4.00
CA ASN A 167 19.70 6.11 5.10
C ASN A 167 18.61 7.18 5.13
N GLU A 168 18.01 7.40 6.29
CA GLU A 168 17.15 8.53 6.57
C GLU A 168 17.98 9.67 7.17
N ILE A 169 17.85 10.86 6.60
CA ILE A 169 18.65 12.04 6.93
C ILE A 169 17.70 13.16 7.34
N ASP A 170 17.92 13.73 8.52
CA ASP A 170 17.13 14.84 9.03
C ASP A 170 17.48 16.20 8.35
N ALA A 171 16.72 17.24 8.69
CA ALA A 171 16.93 18.60 8.18
C ALA A 171 18.33 19.17 8.49
N ALA A 172 19.02 18.67 9.52
CA ALA A 172 20.39 19.06 9.87
C ALA A 172 21.47 18.27 9.11
N GLY A 173 21.06 17.35 8.22
CA GLY A 173 21.97 16.50 7.45
C GLY A 173 22.54 15.30 8.22
N ARG A 174 21.97 14.97 9.38
CA ARG A 174 22.40 13.84 10.20
C ARG A 174 21.63 12.59 9.82
N VAL A 175 22.32 11.45 9.74
CA VAL A 175 21.66 10.14 9.59
C VAL A 175 20.94 9.81 10.90
N VAL A 176 19.63 9.70 10.85
CA VAL A 176 18.77 9.38 12.00
C VAL A 176 18.21 7.98 11.92
N GLY A 177 18.02 7.44 10.71
CA GLY A 177 17.56 6.08 10.47
C GLY A 177 18.41 5.38 9.43
N GLU A 178 18.57 4.07 9.56
CA GLU A 178 19.20 3.24 8.55
C GLU A 178 18.41 1.94 8.39
N ARG A 179 18.33 1.45 7.16
CA ARG A 179 17.85 0.11 6.83
C ARG A 179 18.94 -0.63 6.10
N HIS A 180 19.26 -1.84 6.55
CA HIS A 180 20.22 -2.72 5.91
C HIS A 180 19.49 -3.97 5.41
N ASN A 181 19.65 -4.29 4.14
CA ASN A 181 19.01 -5.41 3.47
C ASN A 181 20.02 -6.46 3.08
N THR A 182 19.72 -7.72 3.39
CA THR A 182 20.52 -8.90 3.04
C THR A 182 19.78 -9.73 2.00
N TYR A 183 20.49 -10.10 0.95
CA TYR A 183 19.96 -10.91 -0.15
C TYR A 183 20.70 -12.25 -0.27
N VAL A 184 19.96 -13.31 -0.55
CA VAL A 184 20.51 -14.63 -0.89
C VAL A 184 19.82 -15.11 -2.18
N ASN A 185 20.61 -15.45 -3.19
CA ASN A 185 20.10 -15.86 -4.51
C ASN A 185 19.07 -14.84 -5.08
N SER A 186 19.39 -13.56 -4.98
CA SER A 186 18.56 -12.42 -5.41
C SER A 186 17.25 -12.22 -4.63
N ARG A 187 17.01 -12.96 -3.55
CA ARG A 187 15.87 -12.81 -2.66
C ARG A 187 16.25 -12.02 -1.43
N LEU A 188 15.43 -11.06 -1.03
CA LEU A 188 15.56 -10.35 0.23
C LEU A 188 15.26 -11.35 1.36
N VAL A 189 16.24 -11.68 2.19
CA VAL A 189 16.06 -12.63 3.32
C VAL A 189 16.00 -11.93 4.67
N GLU A 190 16.51 -10.70 4.76
CA GLU A 190 16.50 -9.94 6.00
C GLU A 190 16.57 -8.44 5.73
N SER A 191 15.87 -7.67 6.56
CA SER A 191 15.92 -6.22 6.58
C SER A 191 16.03 -5.76 8.02
N GLU A 192 17.14 -5.13 8.38
CA GLU A 192 17.43 -4.63 9.72
C GLU A 192 17.28 -3.11 9.78
N GLY A 193 16.72 -2.62 10.89
CA GLY A 193 16.51 -1.21 11.16
C GLY A 193 17.43 -0.69 12.27
N TYR A 194 17.95 0.51 12.08
CA TYR A 194 18.77 1.23 13.07
C TYR A 194 18.23 2.65 13.23
N TYR A 195 18.18 3.12 14.47
CA TYR A 195 17.82 4.51 14.79
C TYR A 195 18.93 5.14 15.62
N LEU A 196 19.48 6.27 15.15
CA LEU A 196 20.63 6.95 15.73
C LEU A 196 21.81 5.99 16.01
N GLY A 197 22.05 5.05 15.08
CA GLY A 197 23.09 4.04 15.16
C GLY A 197 22.79 2.85 16.09
N SER A 198 21.66 2.83 16.77
CA SER A 198 21.24 1.72 17.61
C SER A 198 20.32 0.77 16.83
N PHE A 199 20.60 -0.52 16.89
CA PHE A 199 19.73 -1.55 16.32
C PHE A 199 18.35 -1.53 16.99
N VAL A 200 17.27 -1.45 16.21
CA VAL A 200 15.89 -1.39 16.73
C VAL A 200 15.06 -2.63 16.40
N GLY A 201 15.55 -3.48 15.52
CA GLY A 201 14.87 -4.70 15.11
C GLY A 201 14.88 -4.89 13.61
N GLY A 202 14.13 -5.87 13.12
CA GLY A 202 14.08 -6.15 11.70
C GLY A 202 13.02 -7.17 11.33
N VAL A 203 13.10 -7.59 10.07
CA VAL A 203 12.20 -8.57 9.46
C VAL A 203 13.04 -9.60 8.72
N SER A 204 12.79 -10.89 8.96
CA SER A 204 13.29 -11.97 8.12
C SER A 204 12.18 -12.48 7.20
N TYR A 205 12.57 -12.95 6.02
CA TYR A 205 11.68 -13.36 4.95
C TYR A 205 11.96 -14.80 4.54
N ARG A 206 10.89 -15.58 4.34
CA ARG A 206 10.96 -16.93 3.78
C ARG A 206 10.08 -17.04 2.56
N TYR A 207 10.48 -17.90 1.65
CA TYR A 207 9.81 -18.12 0.38
C TYR A 207 9.44 -19.60 0.23
N ASP A 208 8.34 -19.87 -0.46
CA ASP A 208 7.94 -21.23 -0.83
C ASP A 208 8.71 -21.76 -2.05
N GLU A 209 8.40 -23.00 -2.46
CA GLU A 209 9.05 -23.63 -3.61
C GLU A 209 8.71 -22.95 -4.95
N ALA A 210 7.60 -22.20 -5.02
CA ALA A 210 7.18 -21.43 -6.18
C ALA A 210 7.73 -19.99 -6.18
N ASP A 211 8.61 -19.66 -5.21
CA ASP A 211 9.24 -18.34 -5.05
C ASP A 211 8.30 -17.24 -4.54
N ASN A 212 7.17 -17.60 -3.94
CA ASN A 212 6.31 -16.65 -3.29
C ASN A 212 6.75 -16.43 -1.83
N LEU A 213 6.58 -15.22 -1.31
CA LEU A 213 6.85 -14.91 0.09
C LEU A 213 5.88 -15.69 1.01
N SER A 214 6.39 -16.68 1.76
CA SER A 214 5.58 -17.53 2.62
C SER A 214 5.52 -17.07 4.07
N GLU A 215 6.54 -16.35 4.55
CA GLU A 215 6.60 -15.83 5.93
C GLU A 215 7.42 -14.56 6.03
N GLN A 216 6.94 -13.63 6.86
CA GLN A 216 7.67 -12.51 7.42
C GLN A 216 7.73 -12.70 8.94
N SER A 217 8.93 -12.74 9.52
CA SER A 217 9.11 -12.83 10.96
C SER A 217 9.77 -11.56 11.48
N PHE A 218 9.11 -10.89 12.43
CA PHE A 218 9.54 -9.62 13.02
C PHE A 218 10.34 -9.90 14.28
N PHE A 219 11.43 -9.18 14.48
CA PHE A 219 12.27 -9.25 15.68
C PHE A 219 12.62 -7.86 16.17
N MET A 220 12.67 -7.69 17.49
CA MET A 220 12.97 -6.43 18.16
C MET A 220 14.47 -6.28 18.39
N GLY A 221 14.93 -5.07 18.71
CA GLY A 221 16.34 -4.77 18.96
C GLY A 221 16.97 -5.53 20.14
N ASP A 222 16.16 -6.04 21.06
CA ASP A 222 16.59 -6.90 22.17
C ASP A 222 16.60 -8.41 21.81
N GLY A 223 16.29 -8.75 20.55
CA GLY A 223 16.22 -10.12 20.06
C GLY A 223 14.91 -10.85 20.35
N THR A 224 13.95 -10.21 21.01
CA THR A 224 12.63 -10.82 21.23
C THR A 224 11.82 -10.85 19.94
N SER A 225 10.87 -11.82 19.84
CA SER A 225 9.98 -11.92 18.70
C SER A 225 8.93 -10.80 18.75
N GLY A 226 8.83 -10.02 17.67
CA GLY A 226 7.75 -9.06 17.43
C GLY A 226 6.50 -9.70 16.82
N GLY A 227 6.58 -11.00 16.44
CA GLY A 227 5.50 -11.73 15.77
C GLY A 227 5.89 -12.21 14.39
N ARG A 228 4.93 -12.79 13.68
CA ARG A 228 5.13 -13.21 12.29
C ARG A 228 3.83 -13.12 11.50
N ARG A 229 3.98 -13.05 10.18
CA ARG A 229 2.91 -13.09 9.20
C ARG A 229 3.20 -14.21 8.19
N THR A 230 2.21 -15.04 7.91
CA THR A 230 2.34 -16.14 6.94
C THR A 230 1.34 -16.00 5.82
N TYR A 231 1.68 -16.51 4.65
CA TYR A 231 0.89 -16.40 3.43
C TYR A 231 0.73 -17.75 2.76
N VAL A 232 -0.46 -17.99 2.18
CA VAL A 232 -0.74 -19.15 1.33
C VAL A 232 -1.26 -18.61 -0.01
N TYR A 233 -0.83 -19.25 -1.09
CA TYR A 233 -1.13 -18.82 -2.46
C TYR A 233 -1.92 -19.88 -3.22
N ASP A 234 -2.74 -19.45 -4.17
CA ASP A 234 -3.32 -20.32 -5.16
C ASP A 234 -2.33 -20.61 -6.32
N VAL A 235 -2.74 -21.45 -7.26
CA VAL A 235 -1.93 -21.81 -8.43
C VAL A 235 -1.70 -20.63 -9.39
N ALA A 236 -2.48 -19.55 -9.28
CA ALA A 236 -2.31 -18.33 -10.06
C ALA A 236 -1.36 -17.31 -9.37
N GLY A 237 -0.90 -17.62 -8.14
CA GLY A 237 -0.04 -16.76 -7.34
C GLY A 237 -0.79 -15.67 -6.57
N ASN A 238 -2.10 -15.77 -6.40
CA ASN A 238 -2.85 -14.86 -5.54
C ASN A 238 -2.78 -15.35 -4.08
N VAL A 239 -2.64 -14.43 -3.13
CA VAL A 239 -2.72 -14.76 -1.68
C VAL A 239 -4.14 -15.18 -1.35
N VAL A 240 -4.36 -16.42 -0.95
CA VAL A 240 -5.68 -16.93 -0.54
C VAL A 240 -5.85 -16.99 0.97
N SER A 241 -4.76 -16.94 1.72
CA SER A 241 -4.81 -16.85 3.19
C SER A 241 -3.61 -16.07 3.72
N GLU A 242 -3.85 -15.31 4.77
CA GLU A 242 -2.85 -14.61 5.56
C GLU A 242 -3.15 -14.84 7.04
N SER A 243 -2.11 -15.08 7.84
CA SER A 243 -2.24 -15.26 9.29
C SER A 243 -1.20 -14.44 10.03
N LEU A 244 -1.64 -13.73 11.07
CA LEU A 244 -0.81 -12.93 11.96
C LEU A 244 -0.66 -13.64 13.29
N PHE A 245 0.56 -13.61 13.83
CA PHE A 245 0.92 -14.18 15.10
C PHE A 245 1.68 -13.13 15.92
N GLU A 246 1.24 -12.81 17.10
CA GLU A 246 1.90 -11.85 17.98
C GLU A 246 2.98 -12.51 18.82
N GLY A 247 4.13 -11.87 18.95
CA GLY A 247 5.25 -12.38 19.72
C GLY A 247 5.64 -13.81 19.30
N GLY A 248 5.80 -14.71 20.27
CA GLY A 248 6.09 -16.11 20.06
C GLY A 248 4.87 -17.03 19.94
N ALA A 249 3.67 -16.48 19.68
CA ALA A 249 2.43 -17.27 19.60
C ALA A 249 2.50 -18.38 18.55
N THR A 250 1.93 -19.55 18.88
CA THR A 250 1.80 -20.70 17.96
C THR A 250 0.46 -20.73 17.23
N THR A 251 -0.55 -20.04 17.76
CA THR A 251 -1.86 -19.84 17.13
C THR A 251 -1.94 -18.42 16.59
N PRO A 252 -2.57 -18.19 15.42
CA PRO A 252 -2.73 -16.84 14.89
C PRO A 252 -3.66 -16.03 15.79
N THR A 253 -3.31 -14.76 15.99
CA THR A 253 -4.16 -13.77 16.66
C THR A 253 -5.18 -13.19 15.69
N MET A 254 -4.90 -13.28 14.38
CA MET A 254 -5.75 -12.76 13.32
C MET A 254 -5.49 -13.56 12.05
N SER A 255 -6.54 -13.85 11.29
CA SER A 255 -6.42 -14.52 10.00
C SER A 255 -7.34 -13.88 8.97
N TYR A 256 -6.90 -13.91 7.73
CA TYR A 256 -7.65 -13.44 6.57
C TYR A 256 -7.73 -14.55 5.54
N ALA A 257 -8.84 -14.64 4.83
CA ALA A 257 -9.00 -15.48 3.65
C ALA A 257 -9.53 -14.63 2.49
N TYR A 258 -9.08 -14.95 1.29
CA TYR A 258 -9.39 -14.18 0.09
C TYR A 258 -9.87 -15.09 -1.03
N ARG A 259 -10.81 -14.61 -1.84
CA ARG A 259 -11.22 -15.24 -3.09
C ARG A 259 -11.09 -14.25 -4.24
N TYR A 260 -10.79 -14.79 -5.40
CA TYR A 260 -10.57 -14.01 -6.62
C TYR A 260 -11.42 -14.51 -7.77
N ASP A 261 -11.76 -13.63 -8.69
CA ASP A 261 -12.36 -13.98 -9.96
C ASP A 261 -11.30 -14.52 -10.95
N ALA A 262 -11.74 -14.93 -12.14
CA ALA A 262 -10.86 -15.44 -13.18
C ALA A 262 -9.87 -14.37 -13.72
N SER A 263 -10.14 -13.10 -13.50
CA SER A 263 -9.28 -11.97 -13.88
C SER A 263 -8.26 -11.62 -12.79
N GLY A 264 -8.36 -12.27 -11.62
CA GLY A 264 -7.49 -12.02 -10.45
C GLY A 264 -7.93 -10.83 -9.60
N ASN A 265 -9.18 -10.36 -9.73
CA ASN A 265 -9.73 -9.35 -8.84
C ASN A 265 -10.28 -10.03 -7.59
N ARG A 266 -10.01 -9.45 -6.42
CA ARG A 266 -10.51 -9.98 -5.15
C ARG A 266 -12.01 -9.77 -5.05
N ILE A 267 -12.77 -10.86 -5.01
CA ILE A 267 -14.25 -10.83 -4.93
C ILE A 267 -14.75 -11.07 -3.51
N GLU A 268 -13.91 -11.54 -2.61
CA GLU A 268 -14.27 -11.80 -1.22
C GLU A 268 -13.07 -11.69 -0.31
N TRP A 269 -13.29 -11.17 0.90
CA TRP A 269 -12.35 -11.07 1.98
C TRP A 269 -13.04 -11.47 3.28
N HIS A 270 -12.44 -12.39 4.01
CA HIS A 270 -12.88 -12.81 5.33
C HIS A 270 -11.87 -12.36 6.35
N HIS A 271 -12.36 -11.79 7.43
CA HIS A 271 -11.58 -11.46 8.60
C HIS A 271 -12.03 -12.34 9.76
N LEU A 272 -11.10 -13.12 10.30
CA LEU A 272 -11.31 -14.04 11.41
C LEU A 272 -10.46 -13.56 12.60
N TYR A 273 -11.10 -13.20 13.69
CA TYR A 273 -10.41 -12.81 14.91
C TYR A 273 -11.09 -13.38 16.16
N PRO A 274 -10.31 -13.85 17.16
CA PRO A 274 -10.85 -14.30 18.42
C PRO A 274 -11.42 -13.11 19.21
N ASP A 275 -12.64 -13.21 19.72
CA ASP A 275 -13.33 -12.16 20.49
C ASP A 275 -13.49 -12.50 21.97
N GLY A 276 -12.90 -13.59 22.46
CA GLY A 276 -13.01 -14.07 23.84
C GLY A 276 -14.21 -14.98 24.10
N GLU A 277 -15.25 -14.93 23.28
CA GLU A 277 -16.43 -15.83 23.33
C GLU A 277 -16.43 -16.83 22.17
N GLY A 278 -15.57 -16.60 21.15
CA GLY A 278 -15.50 -17.43 19.95
C GLY A 278 -14.56 -16.83 18.90
N VAL A 279 -14.99 -16.90 17.65
CA VAL A 279 -14.31 -16.27 16.51
C VAL A 279 -15.31 -15.36 15.82
N MET A 280 -15.09 -14.06 15.88
CA MET A 280 -15.88 -13.12 15.09
C MET A 280 -15.42 -13.22 13.64
N GLN A 281 -16.39 -13.23 12.73
CA GLN A 281 -16.15 -13.29 11.30
C GLN A 281 -16.79 -12.07 10.63
N LEU A 282 -16.00 -11.34 9.89
CA LEU A 282 -16.47 -10.28 9.01
C LEU A 282 -16.19 -10.71 7.57
N HIS A 283 -17.21 -10.64 6.74
CA HIS A 283 -17.11 -10.93 5.32
C HIS A 283 -17.31 -9.64 4.52
N GLU A 284 -16.41 -9.35 3.62
CA GLU A 284 -16.57 -8.29 2.65
C GLU A 284 -16.55 -8.89 1.25
N PHE A 285 -17.58 -8.58 0.47
CA PHE A 285 -17.75 -9.04 -0.91
C PHE A 285 -17.61 -7.87 -1.86
N TYR A 286 -17.08 -8.14 -3.05
CA TYR A 286 -16.92 -7.14 -4.09
C TYR A 286 -17.56 -7.58 -5.39
N ARG A 287 -18.17 -6.63 -6.09
CA ARG A 287 -18.69 -6.78 -7.43
C ARG A 287 -18.10 -5.71 -8.32
N TYR A 288 -17.62 -6.11 -9.50
CA TYR A 288 -16.93 -5.20 -10.43
C TYR A 288 -17.71 -5.06 -11.72
N SER A 289 -17.65 -3.86 -12.32
CA SER A 289 -18.03 -3.62 -13.70
C SER A 289 -16.85 -3.02 -14.46
N TYR A 290 -16.76 -3.34 -15.73
CA TYR A 290 -15.62 -2.98 -16.58
C TYR A 290 -16.09 -2.19 -17.79
N ASP A 291 -15.22 -1.31 -18.29
CA ASP A 291 -15.38 -0.67 -19.57
C ASP A 291 -14.90 -1.57 -20.74
N SER A 292 -14.97 -1.04 -21.96
CA SER A 292 -14.51 -1.75 -23.16
C SER A 292 -12.98 -1.98 -23.21
N HIS A 293 -12.20 -1.31 -22.39
CA HIS A 293 -10.75 -1.48 -22.26
C HIS A 293 -10.36 -2.41 -21.09
N HIS A 294 -11.37 -3.03 -20.45
CA HIS A 294 -11.20 -3.87 -19.25
C HIS A 294 -10.72 -3.12 -17.99
N ASN A 295 -10.89 -1.80 -17.92
CA ASN A 295 -10.70 -1.04 -16.70
C ASN A 295 -11.89 -1.24 -15.77
N VAL A 296 -11.63 -1.40 -14.47
CA VAL A 296 -12.68 -1.39 -13.46
C VAL A 296 -13.25 0.02 -13.35
N ILE A 297 -14.53 0.18 -13.70
CA ILE A 297 -15.25 1.45 -13.66
C ILE A 297 -16.25 1.52 -12.50
N LEU A 298 -16.56 0.39 -11.89
CA LEU A 298 -17.42 0.31 -10.72
C LEU A 298 -16.94 -0.81 -9.81
N THR A 299 -16.79 -0.50 -8.53
CA THR A 299 -16.61 -1.46 -7.45
C THR A 299 -17.75 -1.27 -6.45
N GLU A 300 -18.52 -2.30 -6.20
CA GLU A 300 -19.53 -2.33 -5.15
C GLU A 300 -19.02 -3.21 -4.02
N SER A 301 -19.08 -2.74 -2.77
CA SER A 301 -18.72 -3.53 -1.60
C SER A 301 -19.95 -3.83 -0.74
N PHE A 302 -19.89 -4.98 -0.07
CA PHE A 302 -20.97 -5.52 0.75
C PHE A 302 -20.36 -6.15 2.00
N PHE A 303 -20.86 -5.79 3.17
CA PHE A 303 -20.44 -6.36 4.45
C PHE A 303 -21.46 -7.34 4.99
N SER A 304 -21.00 -8.42 5.61
CA SER A 304 -21.84 -9.42 6.28
C SER A 304 -21.11 -10.02 7.47
N PHE A 305 -21.84 -10.30 8.54
CA PHE A 305 -21.37 -11.12 9.67
C PHE A 305 -21.82 -12.58 9.54
N GLU A 306 -22.59 -12.91 8.50
CA GLU A 306 -23.06 -14.26 8.21
C GLU A 306 -22.24 -14.88 7.09
N PRO A 307 -21.75 -16.13 7.26
CA PRO A 307 -21.04 -16.83 6.21
C PRO A 307 -22.02 -17.16 5.06
N GLY A 308 -21.60 -16.99 3.84
CA GLY A 308 -22.42 -17.34 2.68
C GLY A 308 -21.98 -16.65 1.40
N ASN A 309 -22.72 -16.90 0.32
CA ASN A 309 -22.54 -16.19 -0.93
C ASN A 309 -23.31 -14.88 -0.91
N LEU A 310 -22.72 -13.83 -1.45
CA LEU A 310 -23.42 -12.56 -1.65
C LEU A 310 -24.73 -12.78 -2.44
N PRO A 311 -25.89 -12.36 -1.91
CA PRO A 311 -27.14 -12.41 -2.66
C PRO A 311 -27.04 -11.53 -3.92
N THR A 312 -27.55 -12.01 -5.04
CA THR A 312 -27.53 -11.28 -6.33
C THR A 312 -28.26 -9.94 -6.27
N ALA A 313 -29.25 -9.82 -5.37
CA ALA A 313 -30.07 -8.63 -5.16
C ALA A 313 -29.61 -7.79 -3.95
N ALA A 314 -28.45 -8.09 -3.35
CA ALA A 314 -27.95 -7.29 -2.24
C ALA A 314 -27.70 -5.83 -2.66
N THR A 315 -28.07 -4.91 -1.79
CA THR A 315 -27.76 -3.49 -1.95
C THR A 315 -26.35 -3.23 -1.38
N PRO A 316 -25.46 -2.60 -2.12
CA PRO A 316 -24.08 -2.39 -1.64
C PRO A 316 -24.03 -1.43 -0.46
N ASP A 317 -23.05 -1.62 0.42
CA ASP A 317 -22.72 -0.69 1.51
C ASP A 317 -21.90 0.51 1.02
N SER A 318 -21.10 0.30 -0.03
CA SER A 318 -20.44 1.39 -0.74
C SER A 318 -20.32 1.09 -2.24
N ARG A 319 -20.14 2.15 -3.02
CA ARG A 319 -19.84 2.10 -4.46
C ARG A 319 -18.69 3.05 -4.77
N LEU A 320 -17.69 2.55 -5.48
CA LEU A 320 -16.62 3.34 -6.03
C LEU A 320 -16.80 3.39 -7.55
N GLU A 321 -17.10 4.56 -8.10
CA GLU A 321 -17.24 4.78 -9.54
C GLU A 321 -15.99 5.46 -10.07
N VAL A 322 -15.49 4.98 -11.22
CA VAL A 322 -14.33 5.56 -11.91
C VAL A 322 -14.77 5.98 -13.31
N HIS A 323 -14.79 7.28 -13.53
CA HIS A 323 -15.10 7.88 -14.83
C HIS A 323 -13.79 8.13 -15.58
N ILE A 324 -13.54 7.37 -16.65
CA ILE A 324 -12.30 7.43 -17.43
C ILE A 324 -12.57 8.15 -18.75
N ARG A 325 -11.67 9.10 -19.06
CA ARG A 325 -11.64 9.76 -20.37
C ARG A 325 -10.37 9.31 -21.09
N TYR A 326 -10.56 8.91 -22.34
CA TYR A 326 -9.50 8.50 -23.27
C TYR A 326 -9.20 9.63 -24.25
N ARG A 327 -7.95 9.68 -24.78
CA ARG A 327 -7.55 10.57 -25.88
C ARG A 327 -8.09 10.12 -27.22
#